data_5296c28b3f618543921e4e079fe99b02
#
_entry.id   5296c28b3f618543921e4e079fe99b02
#
_cell.length_a   1.000
_cell.length_b   1.000
_cell.length_c   1.000
_cell.angle_alpha   90.00
_cell.angle_beta   90.00
_cell.angle_gamma   90.00
#
_symmetry.space_group_name_H-M   'P 1'
#
loop_
_entity.id
_entity.type
_entity.pdbx_description
1 polymer ?
#
loop_
_entity_poly.entity_id
_entity_poly.type
_entity_poly.pdbx_seq_one_letter_code
_entity_poly.pdbx_strand_id
1 'polypeptide(L)'
;MGPPLCNQLGLNDADVKMATSYNILKRLVPMGTRSVIQDEQVKWLRLRDQCRDNLRCLNDVYAMRQQRIDLYLQQIYQRGPY
;
A
#
# COMPACT_ATOMS: atom_id res chain seq x y z
N MET A 1 26.09 3.06 -11.15
CA MET A 1 25.72 1.67 -11.03
C MET A 1 24.91 1.40 -9.79
N GLY A 2 25.38 1.81 -8.63
CA GLY A 2 24.65 1.63 -7.41
C GLY A 2 23.26 2.27 -7.36
N PRO A 3 23.09 3.52 -7.83
CA PRO A 3 21.82 4.21 -7.67
C PRO A 3 20.59 3.46 -8.17
N PRO A 4 20.58 2.90 -9.39
CA PRO A 4 19.40 2.16 -9.84
C PRO A 4 19.10 0.95 -8.97
N LEU A 5 20.14 0.24 -8.55
CA LEU A 5 19.97 -0.93 -7.70
C LEU A 5 19.40 -0.55 -6.32
N CYS A 6 19.94 0.53 -5.74
CA CYS A 6 19.43 1.01 -4.46
C CYS A 6 17.98 1.43 -4.55
N ASN A 7 17.59 2.08 -5.64
CA ASN A 7 16.21 2.50 -5.86
C ASN A 7 15.29 1.29 -6.00
N GLN A 8 15.75 0.26 -6.69
CA GLN A 8 14.97 -0.96 -6.84
C GLN A 8 14.77 -1.67 -5.51
N LEU A 9 15.79 -1.69 -4.67
CA LEU A 9 15.67 -2.27 -3.33
C LEU A 9 14.69 -1.48 -2.48
N GLY A 10 14.75 -0.15 -2.56
CA GLY A 10 13.81 0.69 -1.82
C GLY A 10 12.37 0.46 -2.24
N LEU A 11 12.13 0.34 -3.54
CA LEU A 11 10.80 0.06 -4.06
C LEU A 11 10.33 -1.33 -3.66
N ASN A 12 11.23 -2.31 -3.67
CA ASN A 12 10.89 -3.65 -3.24
C ASN A 12 10.46 -3.66 -1.78
N ASP A 13 11.18 -2.94 -0.93
CA ASP A 13 10.84 -2.83 0.49
C ASP A 13 9.50 -2.15 0.68
N ALA A 14 9.22 -1.10 -0.09
CA ALA A 14 7.94 -0.40 -0.03
C ALA A 14 6.80 -1.32 -0.46
N ASP A 15 7.02 -2.12 -1.49
CA ASP A 15 6.03 -3.06 -1.98
C ASP A 15 5.72 -4.13 -0.93
N VAL A 16 6.76 -4.70 -0.33
CA VAL A 16 6.60 -5.72 0.72
C VAL A 16 5.85 -5.14 1.91
N LYS A 17 6.23 -3.96 2.35
CA LYS A 17 5.59 -3.29 3.48
C LYS A 17 4.12 -3.04 3.19
N MET A 18 3.82 -2.51 2.02
CA MET A 18 2.45 -2.21 1.62
C MET A 18 1.62 -3.49 1.54
N ALA A 19 2.13 -4.52 0.89
CA ALA A 19 1.43 -5.78 0.72
C ALA A 19 1.17 -6.46 2.07
N THR A 20 2.14 -6.43 2.96
CA THR A 20 2.01 -6.99 4.31
C THR A 20 0.94 -6.25 5.09
N SER A 21 0.99 -4.92 5.08
CA SER A 21 0.02 -4.08 5.77
C SER A 21 -1.39 -4.30 5.21
N TYR A 22 -1.50 -4.40 3.89
CA TYR A 22 -2.77 -4.63 3.21
C TYR A 22 -3.37 -5.98 3.62
N ASN A 23 -2.56 -7.03 3.66
CA ASN A 23 -3.03 -8.36 4.06
C ASN A 23 -3.49 -8.39 5.51
N ILE A 24 -2.77 -7.70 6.40
CA ILE A 24 -3.18 -7.57 7.79
C ILE A 24 -4.52 -6.84 7.88
N LEU A 25 -4.64 -5.72 7.18
CA LEU A 25 -5.85 -4.92 7.19
C LEU A 25 -7.07 -5.72 6.75
N LYS A 26 -6.93 -6.49 5.68
CA LYS A 26 -8.05 -7.30 5.18
C LYS A 26 -8.59 -8.26 6.20
N ARG A 27 -7.74 -8.76 7.09
CA ARG A 27 -8.14 -9.71 8.13
C ARG A 27 -8.85 -9.04 9.29
N LEU A 28 -8.66 -7.73 9.46
CA LEU A 28 -9.17 -7.00 10.61
C LEU A 28 -10.51 -6.32 10.34
N VAL A 29 -10.98 -6.32 9.10
CA VAL A 29 -12.18 -5.59 8.73
C VAL A 29 -13.31 -6.52 8.33
N PRO A 30 -14.57 -6.07 8.48
CA PRO A 30 -15.73 -6.84 8.02
C PRO A 30 -15.70 -7.04 6.50
N MET A 31 -16.49 -8.01 6.05
CA MET A 31 -16.50 -8.38 4.64
C MET A 31 -16.86 -7.22 3.71
N GLY A 32 -17.83 -6.38 4.10
CA GLY A 32 -18.19 -5.23 3.29
C GLY A 32 -17.08 -4.23 3.12
N THR A 33 -16.37 -3.93 4.21
CA THR A 33 -15.23 -3.04 4.17
C THR A 33 -14.08 -3.67 3.39
N ARG A 34 -13.91 -4.99 3.51
CA ARG A 34 -12.88 -5.72 2.77
C ARG A 34 -13.08 -5.54 1.26
N SER A 35 -14.32 -5.63 0.78
CA SER A 35 -14.62 -5.42 -0.64
C SER A 35 -14.20 -4.03 -1.10
N VAL A 36 -14.48 -3.01 -0.31
CA VAL A 36 -14.08 -1.63 -0.64
C VAL A 36 -12.57 -1.52 -0.73
N ILE A 37 -11.88 -2.10 0.24
CA ILE A 37 -10.42 -2.05 0.28
C ILE A 37 -9.81 -2.80 -0.90
N GLN A 38 -10.39 -3.92 -1.28
CA GLN A 38 -9.94 -4.68 -2.43
C GLN A 38 -10.14 -3.91 -3.73
N ASP A 39 -11.28 -3.22 -3.87
CA ASP A 39 -11.53 -2.37 -5.03
C ASP A 39 -10.54 -1.23 -5.11
N GLU A 40 -10.24 -0.61 -3.98
CA GLU A 40 -9.21 0.43 -3.92
C GLU A 40 -7.85 -0.11 -4.35
N GLN A 41 -7.53 -1.32 -3.94
CA GLN A 41 -6.25 -1.93 -4.30
C GLN A 41 -6.15 -2.17 -5.81
N VAL A 42 -7.22 -2.62 -6.44
CA VAL A 42 -7.25 -2.82 -7.88
C VAL A 42 -7.02 -1.49 -8.61
N LYS A 43 -7.70 -0.44 -8.16
CA LYS A 43 -7.53 0.90 -8.76
C LYS A 43 -6.11 1.40 -8.56
N TRP A 44 -5.55 1.17 -7.39
CA TRP A 44 -4.18 1.57 -7.09
C TRP A 44 -3.17 0.83 -7.98
N LEU A 45 -3.38 -0.45 -8.21
CA LEU A 45 -2.51 -1.23 -9.08
C LEU A 45 -2.47 -0.65 -10.49
N ARG A 46 -3.61 -0.20 -10.99
CA ARG A 46 -3.68 0.45 -12.31
C ARG A 46 -2.90 1.76 -12.30
N LEU A 47 -3.03 2.52 -11.22
CA LEU A 47 -2.29 3.78 -11.06
C LEU A 47 -0.80 3.53 -11.02
N ARG A 48 -0.38 2.50 -10.28
CA ARG A 48 1.03 2.10 -10.21
C ARG A 48 1.56 1.74 -11.60
N ASP A 49 0.77 0.98 -12.36
CA ASP A 49 1.20 0.54 -13.69
C ASP A 49 1.38 1.72 -14.64
N GLN A 50 0.63 2.80 -14.45
CA GLN A 50 0.78 4.02 -15.25
C GLN A 50 2.12 4.70 -15.05
N CYS A 51 2.75 4.48 -13.91
CA CYS A 51 4.08 5.03 -13.65
C CYS A 51 5.15 4.39 -14.52
N ARG A 52 4.94 3.17 -14.96
CA ARG A 52 5.91 2.37 -15.71
C ARG A 52 7.21 2.28 -14.93
N ASP A 53 8.32 2.76 -15.49
CA ASP A 53 9.63 2.72 -14.83
C ASP A 53 10.05 4.06 -14.22
N ASN A 54 9.12 5.00 -14.09
CA ASN A 54 9.40 6.28 -13.45
C ASN A 54 9.47 6.09 -11.95
N LEU A 55 10.68 6.14 -11.40
CA LEU A 55 10.91 5.85 -9.98
C LEU A 55 10.25 6.87 -9.07
N ARG A 56 10.24 8.14 -9.45
CA ARG A 56 9.60 9.18 -8.64
C ARG A 56 8.09 8.94 -8.56
N CYS A 57 7.48 8.63 -9.70
CA CYS A 57 6.07 8.31 -9.77
C CYS A 57 5.75 7.10 -8.89
N LEU A 58 6.55 6.04 -9.00
CA LEU A 58 6.36 4.83 -8.20
C LEU A 58 6.49 5.11 -6.71
N ASN A 59 7.50 5.88 -6.31
CA ASN A 59 7.67 6.22 -4.90
C ASN A 59 6.45 6.97 -4.36
N ASP A 60 5.94 7.92 -5.13
CA ASP A 60 4.77 8.70 -4.72
C ASP A 60 3.53 7.84 -4.61
N VAL A 61 3.32 6.93 -5.56
CA VAL A 61 2.17 6.04 -5.58
C VAL A 61 2.21 5.07 -4.40
N TYR A 62 3.37 4.49 -4.10
CA TYR A 62 3.52 3.61 -2.95
C TYR A 62 3.33 4.36 -1.64
N ALA A 63 3.89 5.55 -1.53
CA ALA A 63 3.72 6.36 -0.32
C ALA A 63 2.24 6.70 -0.08
N MET A 64 1.54 7.04 -1.13
CA MET A 64 0.11 7.36 -1.05
C MET A 64 -0.69 6.15 -0.57
N ARG A 65 -0.43 4.96 -1.12
CA ARG A 65 -1.15 3.76 -0.72
C ARG A 65 -0.84 3.35 0.70
N GLN A 66 0.44 3.42 1.08
CA GLN A 66 0.84 3.08 2.45
C GLN A 66 0.16 3.99 3.46
N GLN A 67 0.11 5.29 3.15
CA GLN A 67 -0.54 6.26 4.03
C GLN A 67 -2.03 5.93 4.18
N ARG A 68 -2.69 5.55 3.10
CA ARG A 68 -4.11 5.20 3.15
C ARG A 68 -4.35 3.96 4.01
N ILE A 69 -3.53 2.94 3.83
CA ILE A 69 -3.62 1.70 4.62
C ILE A 69 -3.35 2.00 6.09
N ASP A 70 -2.34 2.82 6.36
CA ASP A 70 -2.00 3.20 7.74
C ASP A 70 -3.16 3.93 8.42
N LEU A 71 -3.88 4.77 7.69
CA LEU A 71 -5.06 5.45 8.23
C LEU A 71 -6.16 4.46 8.61
N TYR A 72 -6.40 3.45 7.79
CA TYR A 72 -7.36 2.40 8.12
C TYR A 72 -6.94 1.67 9.40
N LEU A 73 -5.68 1.29 9.48
CA LEU A 73 -5.17 0.58 10.65
C LEU A 73 -5.26 1.45 11.90
N GLN A 74 -4.95 2.73 11.78
CA GLN A 74 -5.03 3.67 12.89
C GLN A 74 -6.46 3.77 13.42
N GLN A 75 -7.43 3.83 12.53
CA GLN A 75 -8.84 3.88 12.92
C GLN A 75 -9.25 2.62 13.68
N ILE A 76 -8.77 1.46 13.26
CA ILE A 76 -9.04 0.20 13.92
C ILE A 76 -8.45 0.21 15.34
N TYR A 77 -7.22 0.67 15.48
CA TYR A 77 -6.57 0.76 16.80
C TYR A 77 -7.28 1.73 17.71
N GLN A 78 -7.77 2.85 17.19
CA GLN A 78 -8.46 3.84 17.99
C GLN A 78 -9.81 3.34 18.49
N ARG A 79 -10.49 2.57 17.67
CA ARG A 79 -11.76 1.96 18.08
C ARG A 79 -11.54 0.87 19.10
N GLY A 80 -10.41 0.23 18.99
CA GLY A 80 -9.89 -0.78 19.87
C GLY A 80 -10.94 -1.67 20.52
N PRO A 81 -10.82 -2.94 20.46
CA PRO A 81 -11.63 -3.81 21.28
C PRO A 81 -11.09 -3.90 22.68
N TYR A 82 -10.04 -3.23 22.89
CA TYR A 82 -9.34 -3.32 24.16
C TYR A 82 -9.60 -2.13 25.04
#